data_3f310ddaaf763b39e0f9e02d6712784b
#
_entry.id   3f310ddaaf763b39e0f9e02d6712784b
#
_cell.length_a   1.000
_cell.length_b   1.000
_cell.length_c   1.000
_cell.angle_alpha   90.00
_cell.angle_beta   90.00
_cell.angle_gamma   90.00
#
_symmetry.space_group_name_H-M   'P 1'
#
loop_
_entity.id
_entity.type
_entity.pdbx_description
1 polymer ?
#
loop_
_entity_poly.entity_id
_entity_poly.type
_entity_poly.pdbx_seq_one_letter_code
_entity_poly.pdbx_strand_id
1 'polypeptide(L)'
;MSKEENVDMIKEASDRFGKEKIYAYLPTDAYLDHVKDYEAAGASVMLLNTAGSVPSLLEMASISDSEAPFLFFLQAKDDAKDTAESLKNAFGCGNICGAVLTFTEDAMDTSMTIKQSLKAAGISVDTFESSVDWKDFKLNSDGLIHVIVQDYKTNEVLMLAYMNEEAFNNTLATGRMTYLDRKSVV
;
A
#
# COMPACT_ATOMS: atom_id res chain seq x y z
N MET A 1 17.04 12.89 -19.95
CA MET A 1 18.27 12.13 -19.65
C MET A 1 18.31 10.96 -20.61
N SER A 2 19.46 10.65 -21.18
CA SER A 2 19.64 9.47 -22.04
C SER A 2 19.67 8.19 -21.20
N LYS A 3 19.60 7.02 -21.84
CA LYS A 3 19.74 5.73 -21.18
C LYS A 3 21.10 5.61 -20.48
N GLU A 4 22.16 6.03 -21.17
CA GLU A 4 23.54 5.99 -20.67
C GLU A 4 23.70 6.85 -19.44
N GLU A 5 23.17 8.07 -19.43
CA GLU A 5 23.21 8.97 -18.26
C GLU A 5 22.50 8.35 -17.05
N ASN A 6 21.37 7.66 -17.26
CA ASN A 6 20.66 6.97 -16.19
C ASN A 6 21.46 5.79 -15.63
N VAL A 7 22.09 4.98 -16.51
CA VAL A 7 22.94 3.85 -16.12
C VAL A 7 24.13 4.34 -15.30
N ASP A 8 24.81 5.39 -15.72
CA ASP A 8 25.96 5.96 -15.01
C ASP A 8 25.56 6.48 -13.63
N MET A 9 24.41 7.15 -13.54
CA MET A 9 23.89 7.67 -12.27
C MET A 9 23.50 6.53 -11.30
N ILE A 10 22.86 5.46 -11.79
CA ILE A 10 22.51 4.29 -10.98
C ILE A 10 23.80 3.64 -10.46
N LYS A 11 24.82 3.49 -11.29
CA LYS A 11 26.10 2.91 -10.92
C LYS A 11 26.81 3.73 -9.85
N GLU A 12 26.92 5.05 -10.05
CA GLU A 12 27.50 5.97 -9.05
C GLU A 12 26.75 5.89 -7.72
N ALA A 13 25.43 5.91 -7.74
CA ALA A 13 24.61 5.79 -6.55
C ALA A 13 24.80 4.42 -5.86
N SER A 14 24.84 3.33 -6.64
CA SER A 14 25.06 1.98 -6.14
C SER A 14 26.41 1.82 -5.46
N ASP A 15 27.46 2.36 -6.06
CA ASP A 15 28.82 2.33 -5.50
C ASP A 15 28.91 3.15 -4.19
N ARG A 16 28.15 4.23 -4.09
CA ARG A 16 28.16 5.13 -2.92
C ARG A 16 27.28 4.67 -1.77
N PHE A 17 26.10 4.12 -2.04
CA PHE A 17 25.06 3.85 -1.04
C PHE A 17 24.77 2.37 -0.82
N GLY A 18 25.28 1.49 -1.68
CA GLY A 18 24.98 0.06 -1.70
C GLY A 18 23.81 -0.28 -2.62
N LYS A 19 23.93 -1.42 -3.29
CA LYS A 19 22.93 -1.88 -4.29
C LYS A 19 21.53 -2.04 -3.69
N GLU A 20 21.42 -2.53 -2.47
CA GLU A 20 20.14 -2.78 -1.78
C GLU A 20 19.30 -1.52 -1.53
N LYS A 21 19.85 -0.33 -1.79
CA LYS A 21 19.18 0.96 -1.60
C LYS A 21 18.79 1.66 -2.90
N ILE A 22 19.07 1.06 -4.04
CA ILE A 22 18.88 1.70 -5.34
C ILE A 22 17.60 1.22 -5.99
N TYR A 23 16.68 2.15 -6.19
CA TYR A 23 15.41 1.96 -6.88
C TYR A 23 15.45 2.72 -8.20
N ALA A 24 15.29 2.02 -9.33
CA ALA A 24 15.28 2.63 -10.65
C ALA A 24 13.85 2.93 -11.09
N TYR A 25 13.57 4.18 -11.42
CA TYR A 25 12.25 4.62 -11.87
C TYR A 25 12.11 4.45 -13.39
N LEU A 26 11.06 3.75 -13.79
CA LEU A 26 10.66 3.54 -15.18
C LEU A 26 9.40 4.38 -15.45
N PRO A 27 9.52 5.52 -16.15
CA PRO A 27 8.40 6.44 -16.36
C PRO A 27 7.23 5.86 -17.15
N THR A 28 7.52 4.91 -18.04
CA THR A 28 6.55 4.20 -18.86
C THR A 28 7.07 2.78 -19.16
N ASP A 29 6.21 1.94 -19.74
CA ASP A 29 6.51 0.60 -20.27
C ASP A 29 7.63 0.60 -21.33
N ALA A 30 7.78 1.69 -22.10
CA ALA A 30 8.88 1.82 -23.08
C ALA A 30 10.28 1.69 -22.45
N TYR A 31 10.41 1.89 -21.12
CA TYR A 31 11.67 1.74 -20.42
C TYR A 31 11.96 0.30 -19.95
N LEU A 32 11.09 -0.65 -20.22
CA LEU A 32 11.32 -2.07 -19.89
C LEU A 32 12.57 -2.64 -20.60
N ASP A 33 12.90 -2.13 -21.79
CA ASP A 33 14.14 -2.49 -22.50
C ASP A 33 15.42 -2.05 -21.77
N HIS A 34 15.31 -1.15 -20.79
CA HIS A 34 16.45 -0.65 -19.99
C HIS A 34 16.69 -1.46 -18.71
N VAL A 35 15.78 -2.34 -18.34
CA VAL A 35 15.79 -3.05 -17.05
C VAL A 35 17.11 -3.78 -16.82
N LYS A 36 17.57 -4.57 -17.79
CA LYS A 36 18.82 -5.34 -17.67
C LYS A 36 20.05 -4.47 -17.47
N ASP A 37 20.08 -3.31 -18.12
CA ASP A 37 21.19 -2.36 -17.95
C ASP A 37 21.15 -1.70 -16.58
N TYR A 38 19.96 -1.39 -16.07
CA TYR A 38 19.76 -0.83 -14.72
C TYR A 38 20.10 -1.85 -13.63
N GLU A 39 19.75 -3.13 -13.82
CA GLU A 39 20.15 -4.22 -12.93
C GLU A 39 21.67 -4.35 -12.89
N ALA A 40 22.31 -4.40 -14.06
CA ALA A 40 23.77 -4.49 -14.18
C ALA A 40 24.47 -3.29 -13.54
N ALA A 41 23.86 -2.10 -13.59
CA ALA A 41 24.34 -0.89 -12.91
C ALA A 41 24.14 -0.91 -11.40
N GLY A 42 23.31 -1.81 -10.87
CA GLY A 42 23.10 -2.01 -9.44
C GLY A 42 21.75 -1.55 -8.90
N ALA A 43 20.73 -1.41 -9.76
CA ALA A 43 19.36 -1.22 -9.28
C ALA A 43 18.84 -2.52 -8.66
N SER A 44 18.25 -2.43 -7.47
CA SER A 44 17.72 -3.57 -6.72
C SER A 44 16.20 -3.71 -6.80
N VAL A 45 15.50 -2.66 -7.19
CA VAL A 45 14.04 -2.63 -7.40
C VAL A 45 13.73 -1.72 -8.58
N MET A 46 12.81 -2.13 -9.43
CA MET A 46 12.27 -1.31 -10.52
C MET A 46 10.94 -0.68 -10.11
N LEU A 47 10.83 0.63 -10.27
CA LEU A 47 9.60 1.39 -10.02
C LEU A 47 8.93 1.69 -11.35
N LEU A 48 7.96 0.89 -11.76
CA LEU A 48 7.26 1.06 -13.03
C LEU A 48 6.02 1.94 -12.90
N ASN A 49 5.97 3.03 -13.65
CA ASN A 49 4.76 3.81 -13.80
C ASN A 49 3.90 3.23 -14.95
N THR A 50 2.78 2.65 -14.59
CA THR A 50 1.85 2.02 -15.53
C THR A 50 0.78 2.98 -16.06
N ALA A 51 0.93 4.28 -15.81
CA ALA A 51 -0.08 5.30 -16.15
C ALA A 51 -1.49 4.97 -15.63
N GLY A 52 -1.59 4.27 -14.49
CA GLY A 52 -2.84 3.93 -13.83
C GLY A 52 -3.49 2.63 -14.28
N SER A 53 -2.87 1.88 -15.21
CA SER A 53 -3.36 0.57 -15.65
C SER A 53 -2.49 -0.57 -15.12
N VAL A 54 -3.04 -1.79 -15.07
CA VAL A 54 -2.25 -2.99 -14.80
C VAL A 54 -1.39 -3.29 -16.03
N PRO A 55 -0.13 -3.74 -15.86
CA PRO A 55 0.74 -4.10 -16.97
C PRO A 55 0.07 -5.09 -17.95
N SER A 56 0.32 -4.92 -19.24
CA SER A 56 -0.14 -5.85 -20.29
C SER A 56 0.56 -7.21 -20.17
N LEU A 57 0.07 -8.22 -20.89
CA LEU A 57 0.68 -9.55 -20.90
C LEU A 57 2.12 -9.54 -21.41
N LEU A 58 2.46 -8.65 -22.38
CA LEU A 58 3.81 -8.51 -22.91
C LEU A 58 4.74 -7.86 -21.88
N GLU A 59 4.28 -6.82 -21.21
CA GLU A 59 5.00 -6.17 -20.10
C GLU A 59 5.22 -7.15 -18.96
N MET A 60 4.21 -7.95 -18.62
CA MET A 60 4.30 -9.00 -17.59
C MET A 60 5.38 -10.03 -17.92
N ALA A 61 5.53 -10.43 -19.19
CA ALA A 61 6.59 -11.34 -19.60
C ALA A 61 7.98 -10.72 -19.41
N SER A 62 8.17 -9.47 -19.79
CA SER A 62 9.43 -8.73 -19.58
C SER A 62 9.76 -8.55 -18.10
N ILE A 63 8.75 -8.28 -17.28
CA ILE A 63 8.87 -8.16 -15.81
C ILE A 63 9.31 -9.51 -15.19
N SER A 64 8.76 -10.63 -15.66
CA SER A 64 9.09 -11.97 -15.16
C SER A 64 10.52 -12.41 -15.45
N ASP A 65 11.13 -11.88 -16.50
CA ASP A 65 12.52 -12.18 -16.92
C ASP A 65 13.58 -11.35 -16.17
N SER A 66 13.16 -10.40 -15.34
CA SER A 66 14.03 -9.54 -14.55
C SER A 66 14.48 -10.24 -13.26
N GLU A 67 15.72 -10.01 -12.83
CA GLU A 67 16.22 -10.46 -11.52
C GLU A 67 15.74 -9.52 -10.39
N ALA A 68 15.65 -8.22 -10.69
CA ALA A 68 15.15 -7.24 -9.73
C ALA A 68 13.60 -7.24 -9.68
N PRO A 69 13.00 -7.24 -8.48
CA PRO A 69 11.56 -7.16 -8.34
C PRO A 69 11.00 -5.80 -8.75
N PHE A 70 9.75 -5.79 -9.16
CA PHE A 70 9.04 -4.58 -9.55
C PHE A 70 8.07 -4.10 -8.46
N LEU A 71 8.07 -2.80 -8.28
CA LEU A 71 7.00 -2.00 -7.68
C LEU A 71 6.31 -1.23 -8.78
N PHE A 72 4.99 -1.24 -8.85
CA PHE A 72 4.29 -0.44 -9.85
C PHE A 72 3.34 0.57 -9.22
N PHE A 73 3.12 1.68 -9.94
CA PHE A 73 2.17 2.70 -9.54
C PHE A 73 0.83 2.43 -10.21
N LEU A 74 -0.21 2.37 -9.41
CA LEU A 74 -1.58 2.15 -9.86
C LEU A 74 -2.49 3.23 -9.28
N GLN A 75 -3.32 3.83 -10.10
CA GLN A 75 -4.41 4.64 -9.59
C GLN A 75 -5.53 3.74 -9.09
N ALA A 76 -5.90 3.90 -7.82
CA ALA A 76 -7.03 3.19 -7.26
C ALA A 76 -8.31 3.62 -8.00
N LYS A 77 -9.13 2.62 -8.34
CA LYS A 77 -10.46 2.85 -8.91
C LYS A 77 -11.43 3.24 -7.80
N ASP A 78 -12.57 3.81 -8.17
CA ASP A 78 -13.62 4.19 -7.22
C ASP A 78 -14.17 2.97 -6.47
N ASP A 79 -14.24 1.80 -7.11
CA ASP A 79 -14.57 0.54 -6.44
C ASP A 79 -13.28 -0.15 -5.92
N ALA A 80 -13.24 -0.34 -4.60
CA ALA A 80 -12.16 -1.04 -3.93
C ALA A 80 -11.96 -2.48 -4.41
N LYS A 81 -13.05 -3.17 -4.83
CA LYS A 81 -12.98 -4.55 -5.34
C LYS A 81 -12.29 -4.61 -6.68
N ASP A 82 -12.59 -3.67 -7.58
CA ASP A 82 -11.94 -3.58 -8.89
C ASP A 82 -10.45 -3.30 -8.77
N THR A 83 -10.06 -2.45 -7.81
CA THR A 83 -8.65 -2.21 -7.48
C THR A 83 -8.00 -3.46 -6.92
N ALA A 84 -8.64 -4.15 -5.99
CA ALA A 84 -8.11 -5.38 -5.38
C ALA A 84 -7.96 -6.51 -6.43
N GLU A 85 -8.89 -6.65 -7.36
CA GLU A 85 -8.80 -7.64 -8.44
C GLU A 85 -7.65 -7.31 -9.40
N SER A 86 -7.49 -6.05 -9.76
CA SER A 86 -6.36 -5.57 -10.58
C SER A 86 -5.02 -5.90 -9.91
N LEU A 87 -4.89 -5.63 -8.62
CA LEU A 87 -3.69 -5.95 -7.83
C LEU A 87 -3.45 -7.45 -7.72
N LYS A 88 -4.50 -8.25 -7.48
CA LYS A 88 -4.40 -9.70 -7.41
C LYS A 88 -3.85 -10.30 -8.72
N ASN A 89 -4.35 -9.81 -9.84
CA ASN A 89 -3.88 -10.25 -11.16
C ASN A 89 -2.41 -9.86 -11.38
N ALA A 90 -2.01 -8.65 -10.98
CA ALA A 90 -0.64 -8.19 -11.08
C ALA A 90 0.31 -9.01 -10.19
N PHE A 91 -0.05 -9.26 -8.92
CA PHE A 91 0.76 -10.09 -8.00
C PHE A 91 0.84 -11.56 -8.40
N GLY A 92 0.01 -12.01 -9.34
CA GLY A 92 0.15 -13.31 -9.99
C GLY A 92 1.38 -13.39 -10.91
N CYS A 93 1.98 -12.27 -11.30
CA CYS A 93 3.26 -12.21 -11.98
C CYS A 93 4.39 -12.37 -10.97
N GLY A 94 5.22 -13.39 -11.15
CA GLY A 94 6.19 -13.86 -10.16
C GLY A 94 7.28 -12.88 -9.71
N ASN A 95 7.35 -11.67 -10.28
CA ASN A 95 8.41 -10.72 -9.96
C ASN A 95 7.90 -9.32 -9.55
N ILE A 96 6.64 -9.23 -9.11
CA ILE A 96 6.08 -8.01 -8.53
C ILE A 96 6.11 -8.12 -7.00
N CYS A 97 6.86 -7.23 -6.34
CA CYS A 97 7.00 -7.22 -4.89
C CYS A 97 6.01 -6.28 -4.18
N GLY A 98 5.32 -5.41 -4.93
CA GLY A 98 4.36 -4.49 -4.35
C GLY A 98 3.75 -3.52 -5.36
N ALA A 99 2.86 -2.67 -4.84
CA ALA A 99 2.25 -1.59 -5.59
C ALA A 99 2.16 -0.31 -4.75
N VAL A 100 2.30 0.83 -5.39
CA VAL A 100 2.03 2.14 -4.82
C VAL A 100 0.70 2.61 -5.37
N LEU A 101 -0.29 2.76 -4.49
CA LEU A 101 -1.61 3.23 -4.88
C LEU A 101 -1.71 4.74 -4.72
N THR A 102 -2.22 5.41 -5.75
CA THR A 102 -2.67 6.78 -5.68
C THR A 102 -4.19 6.80 -5.56
N PHE A 103 -4.72 7.65 -4.71
CA PHE A 103 -6.15 7.76 -4.45
C PHE A 103 -6.64 9.17 -4.82
N THR A 104 -7.88 9.26 -5.30
CA THR A 104 -8.64 10.51 -5.26
C THR A 104 -9.05 10.80 -3.82
N GLU A 105 -9.41 12.05 -3.49
CA GLU A 105 -9.84 12.41 -2.14
C GLU A 105 -11.00 11.52 -1.64
N ASP A 106 -11.97 11.25 -2.50
CA ASP A 106 -13.15 10.44 -2.19
C ASP A 106 -12.83 8.94 -1.99
N ALA A 107 -11.73 8.45 -2.58
CA ALA A 107 -11.34 7.05 -2.52
C ALA A 107 -10.34 6.71 -1.40
N MET A 108 -9.85 7.70 -0.65
CA MET A 108 -8.81 7.48 0.38
C MET A 108 -9.22 6.47 1.46
N ASP A 109 -10.50 6.40 1.80
CA ASP A 109 -11.01 5.49 2.83
C ASP A 109 -11.16 4.03 2.34
N THR A 110 -10.98 3.78 1.03
CA THR A 110 -11.07 2.42 0.47
C THR A 110 -9.81 1.59 0.68
N SER A 111 -8.71 2.18 1.13
CA SER A 111 -7.41 1.52 1.26
C SER A 111 -7.45 0.26 2.14
N MET A 112 -8.17 0.30 3.27
CA MET A 112 -8.31 -0.87 4.15
C MET A 112 -9.18 -1.94 3.53
N THR A 113 -10.26 -1.58 2.83
CA THR A 113 -11.13 -2.51 2.09
C THR A 113 -10.36 -3.25 0.99
N ILE A 114 -9.46 -2.54 0.28
CA ILE A 114 -8.56 -3.15 -0.71
C ILE A 114 -7.65 -4.17 -0.04
N LYS A 115 -7.00 -3.81 1.07
CA LYS A 115 -6.12 -4.71 1.82
C LYS A 115 -6.86 -5.95 2.33
N GLN A 116 -8.05 -5.79 2.89
CA GLN A 116 -8.89 -6.91 3.36
C GLN A 116 -9.27 -7.85 2.20
N SER A 117 -9.59 -7.30 1.03
CA SER A 117 -9.89 -8.09 -0.17
C SER A 117 -8.67 -8.86 -0.67
N LEU A 118 -7.47 -8.26 -0.64
CA LEU A 118 -6.22 -8.93 -0.99
C LEU A 118 -5.88 -10.05 0.00
N LYS A 119 -6.04 -9.81 1.30
CA LYS A 119 -5.84 -10.82 2.35
C LYS A 119 -6.79 -12.00 2.19
N ALA A 120 -8.06 -11.74 1.91
CA ALA A 120 -9.05 -12.78 1.61
C ALA A 120 -8.70 -13.61 0.36
N ALA A 121 -7.97 -13.02 -0.59
CA ALA A 121 -7.44 -13.70 -1.77
C ALA A 121 -6.11 -14.43 -1.53
N GLY A 122 -5.60 -14.47 -0.28
CA GLY A 122 -4.37 -15.15 0.11
C GLY A 122 -3.09 -14.35 -0.11
N ILE A 123 -3.19 -13.06 -0.42
CA ILE A 123 -2.04 -12.17 -0.56
C ILE A 123 -1.69 -11.62 0.82
N SER A 124 -0.41 -11.73 1.20
CA SER A 124 0.08 -11.24 2.49
C SER A 124 0.13 -9.71 2.48
N VAL A 125 -0.76 -9.09 3.24
CA VAL A 125 -0.81 -7.64 3.46
C VAL A 125 -1.17 -7.35 4.92
N ASP A 126 -0.62 -6.27 5.45
CA ASP A 126 -0.97 -5.82 6.79
C ASP A 126 -2.35 -5.16 6.79
N THR A 127 -3.24 -5.70 7.60
CA THR A 127 -4.58 -5.17 7.86
C THR A 127 -4.71 -4.70 9.30
N PHE A 128 -5.57 -3.72 9.52
CA PHE A 128 -5.92 -3.31 10.87
C PHE A 128 -7.01 -4.25 11.40
N GLU A 129 -6.71 -4.98 12.47
CA GLU A 129 -7.61 -5.98 13.05
C GLU A 129 -7.68 -5.82 14.56
N SER A 130 -8.84 -6.08 15.12
CA SER A 130 -9.00 -6.17 16.57
C SER A 130 -8.78 -7.60 17.03
N SER A 131 -8.14 -7.76 18.18
CA SER A 131 -8.02 -9.04 18.87
C SER A 131 -9.27 -9.42 19.69
N VAL A 132 -10.24 -8.52 19.80
CA VAL A 132 -11.47 -8.65 20.58
C VAL A 132 -12.68 -8.21 19.76
N ASP A 133 -13.82 -8.84 19.98
CA ASP A 133 -15.09 -8.43 19.39
C ASP A 133 -15.77 -7.37 20.26
N TRP A 134 -16.67 -6.57 19.64
CA TRP A 134 -17.42 -5.55 20.38
C TRP A 134 -18.17 -6.10 21.61
N LYS A 135 -18.76 -7.29 21.50
CA LYS A 135 -19.49 -7.97 22.57
C LYS A 135 -18.66 -8.31 23.82
N ASP A 136 -17.33 -8.34 23.66
CA ASP A 136 -16.41 -8.70 24.75
C ASP A 136 -16.04 -7.50 25.63
N PHE A 137 -16.42 -6.28 25.21
CA PHE A 137 -16.17 -5.07 25.98
C PHE A 137 -17.19 -4.88 27.11
N LYS A 138 -16.71 -4.38 28.24
CA LYS A 138 -17.58 -3.92 29.32
C LYS A 138 -18.01 -2.46 29.05
N LEU A 139 -19.26 -2.29 28.65
CA LEU A 139 -19.83 -0.98 28.35
C LEU A 139 -20.18 -0.21 29.64
N ASN A 140 -20.12 1.11 29.57
CA ASN A 140 -20.66 1.99 30.62
C ASN A 140 -22.17 2.08 30.53
N SER A 141 -22.80 2.93 31.40
CA SER A 141 -24.26 3.15 31.41
C SER A 141 -24.84 3.68 30.11
N ASP A 142 -24.02 4.33 29.30
CA ASP A 142 -24.40 4.94 28.02
C ASP A 142 -24.13 4.02 26.82
N GLY A 143 -23.72 2.78 27.06
CA GLY A 143 -23.39 1.83 26.01
C GLY A 143 -22.04 2.10 25.31
N LEU A 144 -21.14 2.82 25.95
CA LEU A 144 -19.86 3.26 25.40
C LEU A 144 -18.67 2.56 26.08
N ILE A 145 -17.56 2.46 25.37
CA ILE A 145 -16.24 2.13 25.93
C ILE A 145 -15.37 3.37 26.05
N HIS A 146 -14.49 3.36 27.04
CA HIS A 146 -13.41 4.33 27.17
C HIS A 146 -12.23 3.87 26.33
N VAL A 147 -11.67 4.76 25.52
CA VAL A 147 -10.57 4.47 24.61
C VAL A 147 -9.42 5.41 24.91
N ILE A 148 -8.25 4.85 25.18
CA ILE A 148 -7.01 5.61 25.27
C ILE A 148 -6.33 5.51 23.90
N VAL A 149 -6.08 6.66 23.30
CA VAL A 149 -5.37 6.77 22.03
C VAL A 149 -3.91 7.05 22.31
N GLN A 150 -3.05 6.23 21.72
CA GLN A 150 -1.62 6.27 21.96
C GLN A 150 -0.88 6.26 20.63
N ASP A 151 0.17 7.07 20.50
CA ASP A 151 1.07 6.99 19.35
C ASP A 151 1.84 5.66 19.37
N TYR A 152 1.80 4.93 18.26
CA TYR A 152 2.36 3.58 18.21
C TYR A 152 3.89 3.54 18.19
N LYS A 153 4.57 4.65 17.84
CA LYS A 153 6.03 4.74 17.81
C LYS A 153 6.61 5.22 19.12
N THR A 154 5.99 6.24 19.71
CA THR A 154 6.49 6.91 20.91
C THR A 154 5.86 6.38 22.18
N ASN A 155 4.72 5.67 22.10
CA ASN A 155 3.85 5.27 23.20
C ASN A 155 3.29 6.45 24.01
N GLU A 156 3.31 7.65 23.44
CA GLU A 156 2.73 8.82 24.05
C GLU A 156 1.20 8.75 24.03
N VAL A 157 0.56 8.99 25.17
CA VAL A 157 -0.91 9.05 25.26
C VAL A 157 -1.36 10.38 24.68
N LEU A 158 -2.11 10.32 23.58
CA LEU A 158 -2.58 11.50 22.85
C LEU A 158 -3.90 12.02 23.39
N MET A 159 -4.84 11.12 23.72
CA MET A 159 -6.16 11.52 24.24
C MET A 159 -6.92 10.36 24.86
N LEU A 160 -7.94 10.70 25.65
CA LEU A 160 -9.01 9.82 26.09
C LEU A 160 -10.28 10.16 25.30
N ALA A 161 -10.91 9.16 24.72
CA ALA A 161 -12.13 9.30 23.95
C ALA A 161 -13.17 8.25 24.35
N TYR A 162 -14.34 8.30 23.71
CA TYR A 162 -15.39 7.31 23.84
C TYR A 162 -15.73 6.73 22.47
N MET A 163 -16.07 5.44 22.44
CA MET A 163 -16.56 4.75 21.27
C MET A 163 -17.88 4.05 21.55
N ASN A 164 -18.76 4.05 20.57
CA ASN A 164 -19.86 3.12 20.43
C ASN A 164 -19.48 2.01 19.43
N GLU A 165 -20.35 1.05 19.22
CA GLU A 165 -20.12 -0.07 18.29
C GLU A 165 -19.87 0.39 16.84
N GLU A 166 -20.59 1.41 16.39
CA GLU A 166 -20.43 1.98 15.06
C GLU A 166 -19.03 2.59 14.88
N ALA A 167 -18.57 3.40 15.83
CA ALA A 167 -17.24 4.00 15.78
C ALA A 167 -16.12 2.94 15.83
N PHE A 168 -16.32 1.87 16.62
CA PHE A 168 -15.40 0.73 16.65
C PHE A 168 -15.33 0.03 15.29
N ASN A 169 -16.47 -0.30 14.71
CA ASN A 169 -16.53 -0.98 13.42
C ASN A 169 -15.97 -0.11 12.29
N ASN A 170 -16.27 1.21 12.29
CA ASN A 170 -15.69 2.15 11.33
C ASN A 170 -14.16 2.25 11.46
N THR A 171 -13.64 2.21 12.69
CA THR A 171 -12.19 2.18 12.92
C THR A 171 -11.56 0.95 12.30
N LEU A 172 -12.16 -0.24 12.46
CA LEU A 172 -11.67 -1.48 11.87
C LEU A 172 -11.78 -1.47 10.34
N ALA A 173 -12.89 -0.95 9.81
CA ALA A 173 -13.16 -0.92 8.38
C ALA A 173 -12.22 0.04 7.62
N THR A 174 -11.91 1.19 8.20
CA THR A 174 -11.13 2.25 7.54
C THR A 174 -9.65 2.26 7.94
N GLY A 175 -9.30 1.64 9.09
CA GLY A 175 -7.98 1.76 9.71
C GLY A 175 -7.71 3.15 10.29
N ARG A 176 -8.74 3.99 10.43
CA ARG A 176 -8.68 5.34 11.00
C ARG A 176 -9.49 5.39 12.28
N MET A 177 -8.88 5.95 13.33
CA MET A 177 -9.59 6.10 14.61
C MET A 177 -10.83 6.97 14.44
N THR A 178 -11.98 6.39 14.76
CA THR A 178 -13.29 7.04 14.78
C THR A 178 -13.78 7.11 16.21
N TYR A 179 -14.29 8.25 16.63
CA TYR A 179 -14.78 8.49 17.98
C TYR A 179 -16.24 8.93 17.97
N LEU A 180 -16.90 8.74 19.10
CA LEU A 180 -18.20 9.36 19.33
C LEU A 180 -17.98 10.83 19.69
N ASP A 181 -18.50 11.75 18.86
CA ASP A 181 -18.55 13.16 19.21
C ASP A 181 -19.74 13.42 20.13
N ARG A 182 -19.46 13.76 21.39
CA ARG A 182 -20.50 14.09 22.37
C ARG A 182 -21.35 15.33 22.00
N LYS A 183 -20.86 16.16 21.08
CA LYS A 183 -21.59 17.37 20.65
C LYS A 183 -22.68 17.07 19.63
N SER A 184 -22.68 15.88 19.03
CA SER A 184 -23.65 15.46 18.01
C SER A 184 -24.87 14.71 18.58
N VAL A 185 -24.93 14.54 19.89
CA VAL A 185 -26.10 13.95 20.58
C VAL A 185 -26.96 15.09 21.13
N VAL A 186 -27.77 15.68 20.26
CA VAL A 186 -28.93 16.51 20.65
C VAL A 186 -30.16 15.93 19.98
#